data_2a30cc20ec4836580fb08311cfad0e68
#
_entry.id   2a30cc20ec4836580fb08311cfad0e68
#
_cell.length_a   1.000
_cell.length_b   1.000
_cell.length_c   1.000
_cell.angle_alpha   90.00
_cell.angle_beta   90.00
_cell.angle_gamma   90.00
#
_symmetry.space_group_name_H-M   'P 1'
#
loop_
_entity.id
_entity.type
_entity.pdbx_description
1 polymer ?
#
loop_
_entity_poly.entity_id
_entity_poly.type
_entity_poly.pdbx_seq_one_letter_code
_entity_poly.pdbx_strand_id
1 'polypeptide(L)'
;MSKLSLSNLDKTKLEGKKVLVRVDFNVPLNESGQITDDTRIRAAIPTLKYLINNSAKVILAAHFGRPKGKVNEKMRLTPVAARLSDILEKKVNLTESCIGEEALAKSNSLNNGDVLLLENVRFYEEEEKNDLDFAKNLASHADMYVNDAFGAAHRAHASTQGVTKFLEPSVAGFLLEKELKYLQGAIDAPKRPLAAIVGGSKVSSKIGVLDSLLDKCDKIIIGGGMIFTFYKARGLDVGKSLVEEDKLELARNLEAKAKTKGVELLLPSDVLLANEFSPTAESKVSQIDSMSGDWMGLDIGPQSIKVFQNALAECKTIIWNGPMGVFEFDKFAEGTNAIATTLADLSSFSEVCTIIGGGDSVAAVEKAGLAEKMSHISTGGGASLELLEGKTLPGVAALKDA
;
A
#
# COMPACT_ATOMS: atom_id res chain seq x y z
N MET A 1 -18.62 -7.45 2.35
CA MET A 1 -19.38 -6.93 3.52
C MET A 1 -18.66 -5.72 4.05
N SER A 2 -19.39 -4.64 4.34
CA SER A 2 -18.81 -3.45 4.95
C SER A 2 -18.44 -3.73 6.41
N LYS A 3 -17.30 -3.21 6.86
CA LYS A 3 -16.86 -3.34 8.25
C LYS A 3 -17.37 -2.16 9.06
N LEU A 4 -17.73 -2.44 10.32
CA LEU A 4 -18.07 -1.38 11.26
C LEU A 4 -16.83 -0.46 11.44
N SER A 5 -17.05 0.85 11.36
CA SER A 5 -15.99 1.84 11.51
C SER A 5 -16.29 2.83 12.64
N LEU A 6 -15.29 3.60 13.03
CA LEU A 6 -15.47 4.69 14.00
C LEU A 6 -16.54 5.70 13.58
N SER A 7 -16.74 5.88 12.26
CA SER A 7 -17.77 6.81 11.74
C SER A 7 -19.19 6.35 12.09
N ASN A 8 -19.40 5.05 12.29
CA ASN A 8 -20.69 4.44 12.60
C ASN A 8 -20.93 4.22 14.11
N LEU A 9 -19.92 4.49 14.95
CA LEU A 9 -20.08 4.35 16.39
C LEU A 9 -20.75 5.59 17.01
N ASP A 10 -21.58 5.34 18.01
CA ASP A 10 -22.09 6.40 18.87
C ASP A 10 -20.94 7.05 19.66
N LYS A 11 -20.69 8.33 19.42
CA LYS A 11 -19.61 9.10 20.04
C LYS A 11 -19.67 9.09 21.57
N THR A 12 -20.87 9.01 22.15
CA THR A 12 -21.06 8.98 23.61
C THR A 12 -20.46 7.72 24.26
N LYS A 13 -20.21 6.67 23.46
CA LYS A 13 -19.57 5.43 23.90
C LYS A 13 -18.05 5.50 23.96
N LEU A 14 -17.43 6.60 23.53
CA LEU A 14 -15.98 6.79 23.51
C LEU A 14 -15.47 7.49 24.76
N GLU A 15 -16.27 8.34 25.40
CA GLU A 15 -15.85 9.11 26.56
C GLU A 15 -15.36 8.20 27.70
N GLY A 16 -14.15 8.45 28.18
CA GLY A 16 -13.50 7.71 29.25
C GLY A 16 -13.07 6.29 28.89
N LYS A 17 -13.39 5.79 27.70
CA LYS A 17 -13.00 4.45 27.25
C LYS A 17 -11.53 4.39 26.87
N LYS A 18 -10.86 3.34 27.28
CA LYS A 18 -9.52 2.98 26.80
C LYS A 18 -9.65 2.31 25.44
N VAL A 19 -9.06 2.91 24.43
CA VAL A 19 -9.13 2.46 23.02
C VAL A 19 -7.75 2.00 22.57
N LEU A 20 -7.58 0.71 22.30
CA LEU A 20 -6.38 0.20 21.67
C LEU A 20 -6.46 0.43 20.16
N VAL A 21 -5.58 1.26 19.64
CA VAL A 21 -5.51 1.58 18.20
C VAL A 21 -4.28 0.95 17.59
N ARG A 22 -4.46 0.04 16.65
CA ARG A 22 -3.35 -0.49 15.85
C ARG A 22 -3.05 0.49 14.71
N VAL A 23 -1.86 1.04 14.70
CA VAL A 23 -1.40 2.02 13.71
C VAL A 23 -0.17 1.49 12.94
N ASP A 24 0.05 1.95 11.72
CA ASP A 24 1.24 1.62 10.94
C ASP A 24 2.24 2.78 10.99
N PHE A 25 3.12 2.73 11.98
CA PHE A 25 4.18 3.72 12.19
C PHE A 25 5.57 3.21 11.76
N ASN A 26 5.58 2.26 10.83
CA ASN A 26 6.83 1.74 10.28
C ASN A 26 7.39 2.72 9.22
N VAL A 27 7.95 3.83 9.70
CA VAL A 27 8.50 4.94 8.92
C VAL A 27 10.00 4.76 8.66
N PRO A 28 10.55 5.30 7.55
CA PRO A 28 11.98 5.25 7.29
C PRO A 28 12.76 6.22 8.20
N LEU A 29 13.97 5.80 8.60
CA LEU A 29 14.93 6.63 9.32
C LEU A 29 16.19 6.80 8.49
N ASN A 30 16.85 7.97 8.63
CA ASN A 30 18.21 8.17 8.15
C ASN A 30 19.25 7.54 9.10
N GLU A 31 20.52 7.63 8.76
CA GLU A 31 21.63 7.07 9.56
C GLU A 31 21.72 7.68 10.97
N SER A 32 21.24 8.91 11.15
CA SER A 32 21.20 9.59 12.45
C SER A 32 19.94 9.27 13.26
N GLY A 33 19.05 8.38 12.78
CA GLY A 33 17.83 7.96 13.48
C GLY A 33 16.68 8.96 13.37
N GLN A 34 16.74 9.92 12.43
CA GLN A 34 15.66 10.89 12.18
C GLN A 34 14.69 10.34 11.13
N ILE A 35 13.40 10.58 11.35
CA ILE A 35 12.35 10.21 10.40
C ILE A 35 12.50 11.04 9.11
N THR A 36 12.63 10.37 7.97
CA THR A 36 12.76 11.00 6.65
C THR A 36 11.42 11.16 5.93
N ASP A 37 10.43 10.35 6.29
CA ASP A 37 9.07 10.43 5.78
C ASP A 37 8.08 10.07 6.91
N ASP A 38 7.18 11.00 7.24
CA ASP A 38 6.17 10.84 8.28
C ASP A 38 4.74 10.62 7.75
N THR A 39 4.60 10.33 6.45
CA THR A 39 3.30 10.15 5.77
C THR A 39 2.40 9.15 6.49
N ARG A 40 2.96 8.02 6.95
CA ARG A 40 2.20 7.00 7.68
C ARG A 40 1.70 7.49 9.05
N ILE A 41 2.49 8.31 9.74
CA ILE A 41 2.06 8.91 11.01
C ILE A 41 0.90 9.88 10.74
N ARG A 42 1.06 10.75 9.74
CA ARG A 42 0.02 11.72 9.36
C ARG A 42 -1.27 11.05 8.92
N ALA A 43 -1.19 9.92 8.24
CA ALA A 43 -2.38 9.17 7.79
C ALA A 43 -3.28 8.68 8.96
N ALA A 44 -2.71 8.41 10.14
CA ALA A 44 -3.46 8.00 11.32
C ALA A 44 -4.05 9.19 12.12
N ILE A 45 -3.58 10.42 11.87
CA ILE A 45 -3.98 11.61 12.66
C ILE A 45 -5.49 11.84 12.71
N PRO A 46 -6.26 11.70 11.61
CA PRO A 46 -7.71 11.86 11.67
C PRO A 46 -8.38 10.95 12.71
N THR A 47 -8.00 9.67 12.76
CA THR A 47 -8.48 8.69 13.73
C THR A 47 -8.10 9.10 15.16
N LEU A 48 -6.84 9.48 15.37
CA LEU A 48 -6.36 9.85 16.70
C LEU A 48 -7.05 11.14 17.21
N LYS A 49 -7.13 12.18 16.40
CA LYS A 49 -7.83 13.42 16.75
C LYS A 49 -9.30 13.17 17.05
N TYR A 50 -9.96 12.31 16.29
CA TYR A 50 -11.35 11.97 16.56
C TYR A 50 -11.53 11.31 17.93
N LEU A 51 -10.70 10.35 18.29
CA LEU A 51 -10.74 9.68 19.60
C LEU A 51 -10.42 10.66 20.73
N ILE A 52 -9.37 11.47 20.59
CA ILE A 52 -8.96 12.50 21.58
C ILE A 52 -10.11 13.51 21.81
N ASN A 53 -10.69 14.03 20.74
CA ASN A 53 -11.76 15.03 20.80
C ASN A 53 -13.07 14.48 21.38
N ASN A 54 -13.26 13.16 21.37
CA ASN A 54 -14.36 12.47 22.03
C ASN A 54 -13.98 11.91 23.41
N SER A 55 -12.92 12.47 24.03
CA SER A 55 -12.50 12.15 25.39
C SER A 55 -12.15 10.68 25.64
N ALA A 56 -11.74 9.93 24.59
CA ALA A 56 -11.21 8.59 24.74
C ALA A 56 -9.78 8.63 25.32
N LYS A 57 -9.38 7.57 25.99
CA LYS A 57 -8.01 7.31 26.42
C LYS A 57 -7.33 6.47 25.35
N VAL A 58 -6.40 7.05 24.58
CA VAL A 58 -5.86 6.45 23.35
C VAL A 58 -4.59 5.68 23.66
N ILE A 59 -4.57 4.39 23.35
CA ILE A 59 -3.43 3.50 23.54
C ILE A 59 -3.04 2.97 22.14
N LEU A 60 -1.81 3.26 21.71
CA LEU A 60 -1.33 2.95 20.37
C LEU A 60 -0.44 1.71 20.41
N ALA A 61 -0.69 0.78 19.51
CA ALA A 61 0.18 -0.36 19.23
C ALA A 61 0.73 -0.27 17.80
N ALA A 62 2.04 -0.30 17.66
CA ALA A 62 2.71 -0.21 16.37
C ALA A 62 3.87 -1.20 16.29
N HIS A 63 4.21 -1.59 15.05
CA HIS A 63 5.48 -2.25 14.79
C HIS A 63 6.47 -1.28 14.14
N PHE A 64 7.76 -1.56 14.32
CA PHE A 64 8.83 -0.80 13.71
C PHE A 64 9.97 -1.73 13.29
N GLY A 65 10.31 -1.72 12.00
CA GLY A 65 11.33 -2.57 11.44
C GLY A 65 11.02 -4.08 11.55
N ARG A 66 12.10 -4.87 11.58
CA ARG A 66 12.06 -6.33 11.69
C ARG A 66 13.04 -6.83 12.77
N PRO A 67 12.76 -6.65 14.05
CA PRO A 67 13.65 -7.00 15.16
C PRO A 67 13.73 -8.50 15.44
N LYS A 68 12.90 -9.33 14.80
CA LYS A 68 12.90 -10.80 14.91
C LYS A 68 12.67 -11.29 16.36
N GLY A 69 11.69 -10.72 17.04
CA GLY A 69 11.30 -11.13 18.38
C GLY A 69 12.32 -10.79 19.47
N LYS A 70 13.16 -9.77 19.25
CA LYS A 70 14.17 -9.33 20.22
C LYS A 70 14.19 -7.82 20.32
N VAL A 71 14.46 -7.30 21.53
CA VAL A 71 14.68 -5.87 21.73
C VAL A 71 15.88 -5.41 20.90
N ASN A 72 15.68 -4.36 20.13
CA ASN A 72 16.70 -3.71 19.32
C ASN A 72 16.60 -2.20 19.52
N GLU A 73 17.62 -1.58 20.09
CA GLU A 73 17.62 -0.15 20.44
C GLU A 73 17.39 0.77 19.20
N LYS A 74 17.86 0.36 18.01
CA LYS A 74 17.65 1.10 16.77
C LYS A 74 16.21 1.01 16.24
N MET A 75 15.41 0.10 16.81
CA MET A 75 14.02 -0.16 16.40
C MET A 75 13.03 0.19 17.52
N ARG A 76 13.44 1.00 18.49
CA ARG A 76 12.52 1.59 19.47
C ARG A 76 11.66 2.68 18.84
N LEU A 77 10.47 2.83 19.38
CA LEU A 77 9.49 3.82 18.90
C LEU A 77 9.73 5.24 19.45
N THR A 78 10.85 5.50 20.10
CA THR A 78 11.18 6.84 20.65
C THR A 78 11.13 7.96 19.60
N PRO A 79 11.69 7.84 18.38
CA PRO A 79 11.58 8.87 17.35
C PRO A 79 10.13 9.10 16.90
N VAL A 80 9.35 8.01 16.85
CA VAL A 80 7.92 8.06 16.47
C VAL A 80 7.10 8.77 17.54
N ALA A 81 7.32 8.47 18.82
CA ALA A 81 6.64 9.13 19.94
C ALA A 81 6.92 10.64 19.97
N ALA A 82 8.16 11.05 19.74
CA ALA A 82 8.54 12.47 19.62
C ALA A 82 7.83 13.14 18.45
N ARG A 83 7.90 12.54 17.24
CA ARG A 83 7.27 13.10 16.05
C ARG A 83 5.75 13.17 16.17
N LEU A 84 5.12 12.15 16.74
CA LEU A 84 3.68 12.14 16.98
C LEU A 84 3.26 13.22 18.00
N SER A 85 4.08 13.45 19.03
CA SER A 85 3.84 14.54 19.99
C SER A 85 3.84 15.90 19.32
N ASP A 86 4.78 16.15 18.40
CA ASP A 86 4.86 17.39 17.64
C ASP A 86 3.61 17.59 16.77
N ILE A 87 3.18 16.54 16.05
CA ILE A 87 2.03 16.63 15.13
C ILE A 87 0.71 16.80 15.87
N LEU A 88 0.56 16.14 17.02
CA LEU A 88 -0.64 16.25 17.85
C LEU A 88 -0.64 17.49 18.74
N GLU A 89 0.49 18.21 18.85
CA GLU A 89 0.72 19.31 19.80
C GLU A 89 0.36 18.88 21.22
N LYS A 90 0.65 17.61 21.53
CA LYS A 90 0.28 16.97 22.77
C LYS A 90 1.33 15.93 23.16
N LYS A 91 1.68 15.86 24.45
CA LYS A 91 2.61 14.85 24.93
C LYS A 91 2.07 13.45 24.66
N VAL A 92 2.85 12.64 23.97
CA VAL A 92 2.66 11.19 23.79
C VAL A 92 3.63 10.48 24.70
N ASN A 93 3.13 9.75 25.68
CA ASN A 93 3.96 8.92 26.55
C ASN A 93 4.32 7.62 25.84
N LEU A 94 5.52 7.09 26.12
CA LEU A 94 5.99 5.80 25.59
C LEU A 94 6.22 4.83 26.76
N THR A 95 5.85 3.57 26.59
CA THR A 95 6.17 2.49 27.52
C THR A 95 7.55 1.89 27.23
N GLU A 96 8.13 1.16 28.17
CA GLU A 96 9.38 0.41 27.93
C GLU A 96 9.13 -0.92 27.21
N SER A 97 7.93 -1.46 27.35
CA SER A 97 7.45 -2.69 26.72
C SER A 97 5.99 -2.50 26.25
N CYS A 98 5.52 -3.33 25.34
CA CYS A 98 4.12 -3.31 24.92
C CYS A 98 3.19 -4.14 25.81
N ILE A 99 3.73 -4.91 26.74
CA ILE A 99 3.01 -5.73 27.72
C ILE A 99 3.69 -5.64 29.10
N GLY A 100 3.05 -6.18 30.12
CA GLY A 100 3.58 -6.25 31.48
C GLY A 100 3.04 -5.16 32.39
N GLU A 101 3.43 -5.24 33.67
CA GLU A 101 2.86 -4.40 34.74
C GLU A 101 3.09 -2.90 34.53
N GLU A 102 4.29 -2.50 34.07
CA GLU A 102 4.62 -1.10 33.79
C GLU A 102 3.71 -0.50 32.72
N ALA A 103 3.59 -1.18 31.59
CA ALA A 103 2.76 -0.75 30.48
C ALA A 103 1.27 -0.70 30.89
N LEU A 104 0.80 -1.68 31.65
CA LEU A 104 -0.57 -1.74 32.14
C LEU A 104 -0.85 -0.60 33.15
N ALA A 105 0.08 -0.32 34.07
CA ALA A 105 -0.04 0.77 35.02
C ALA A 105 -0.14 2.13 34.32
N LYS A 106 0.71 2.37 33.29
CA LYS A 106 0.61 3.60 32.46
C LYS A 106 -0.72 3.69 31.72
N SER A 107 -1.21 2.59 31.16
CA SER A 107 -2.52 2.57 30.47
C SER A 107 -3.68 2.89 31.42
N ASN A 108 -3.61 2.41 32.66
CA ASN A 108 -4.64 2.65 33.68
C ASN A 108 -4.60 4.08 34.24
N SER A 109 -3.45 4.75 34.19
CA SER A 109 -3.26 6.11 34.69
C SER A 109 -3.66 7.22 33.71
N LEU A 110 -4.08 6.87 32.48
CA LEU A 110 -4.45 7.85 31.46
C LEU A 110 -5.70 8.64 31.87
N ASN A 111 -5.67 9.93 31.60
CA ASN A 111 -6.85 10.81 31.64
C ASN A 111 -7.55 10.82 30.27
N ASN A 112 -8.78 11.34 30.25
CA ASN A 112 -9.53 11.51 29.01
C ASN A 112 -8.76 12.38 28.00
N GLY A 113 -8.63 11.89 26.78
CA GLY A 113 -7.89 12.54 25.71
C GLY A 113 -6.38 12.33 25.76
N ASP A 114 -5.81 11.62 26.76
CA ASP A 114 -4.40 11.28 26.78
C ASP A 114 -4.03 10.24 25.72
N VAL A 115 -2.76 10.24 25.32
CA VAL A 115 -2.19 9.31 24.32
C VAL A 115 -0.98 8.59 24.90
N LEU A 116 -1.02 7.27 24.84
CA LEU A 116 0.07 6.37 25.20
C LEU A 116 0.50 5.55 23.98
N LEU A 117 1.76 5.53 23.66
CA LEU A 117 2.33 4.62 22.67
C LEU A 117 2.97 3.44 23.41
N LEU A 118 2.53 2.23 23.12
CA LEU A 118 3.19 1.01 23.55
C LEU A 118 4.48 0.81 22.75
N GLU A 119 5.52 0.25 23.35
CA GLU A 119 6.76 -0.07 22.64
C GLU A 119 6.52 -1.13 21.58
N ASN A 120 7.41 -1.22 20.61
CA ASN A 120 7.37 -2.04 19.41
C ASN A 120 6.90 -3.48 19.68
N VAL A 121 5.70 -3.80 19.18
CA VAL A 121 5.09 -5.13 19.37
C VAL A 121 5.93 -6.27 18.82
N ARG A 122 6.77 -6.02 17.81
CA ARG A 122 7.66 -7.02 17.21
C ARG A 122 8.93 -7.32 18.00
N PHE A 123 9.11 -6.70 19.17
CA PHE A 123 10.13 -7.17 20.10
C PHE A 123 9.80 -8.54 20.70
N TYR A 124 8.56 -8.98 20.47
CA TYR A 124 8.06 -10.28 20.87
C TYR A 124 7.76 -11.13 19.63
N GLU A 125 8.28 -12.36 19.58
CA GLU A 125 8.04 -13.28 18.47
C GLU A 125 6.57 -13.74 18.40
N GLU A 126 5.89 -13.71 19.55
CA GLU A 126 4.48 -14.03 19.75
C GLU A 126 3.56 -13.13 18.93
N GLU A 127 3.99 -11.89 18.63
CA GLU A 127 3.26 -10.97 17.74
C GLU A 127 3.08 -11.58 16.36
N GLU A 128 4.17 -12.00 15.71
CA GLU A 128 4.12 -12.54 14.35
C GLU A 128 3.55 -13.96 14.30
N LYS A 129 3.58 -14.71 15.43
CA LYS A 129 2.94 -16.03 15.57
C LYS A 129 1.45 -15.95 15.85
N ASN A 130 0.90 -14.76 16.03
CA ASN A 130 -0.50 -14.53 16.43
C ASN A 130 -0.87 -15.30 17.73
N ASP A 131 0.05 -15.30 18.70
CA ASP A 131 -0.11 -15.96 19.97
C ASP A 131 -1.27 -15.34 20.76
N LEU A 132 -2.14 -16.20 21.31
CA LEU A 132 -3.36 -15.73 21.98
C LEU A 132 -3.12 -15.17 23.37
N ASP A 133 -2.14 -15.68 24.10
CA ASP A 133 -1.81 -15.14 25.42
C ASP A 133 -1.18 -13.76 25.29
N PHE A 134 -0.31 -13.57 24.30
CA PHE A 134 0.23 -12.26 23.96
C PHE A 134 -0.88 -11.29 23.51
N ALA A 135 -1.78 -11.74 22.65
CA ALA A 135 -2.94 -10.95 22.21
C ALA A 135 -3.86 -10.56 23.38
N LYS A 136 -4.08 -11.46 24.33
CA LYS A 136 -4.82 -11.19 25.56
C LYS A 136 -4.12 -10.16 26.45
N ASN A 137 -2.80 -10.24 26.57
CA ASN A 137 -2.02 -9.25 27.29
C ASN A 137 -2.11 -7.85 26.64
N LEU A 138 -2.04 -7.76 25.30
CA LEU A 138 -2.29 -6.50 24.58
C LEU A 138 -3.72 -5.99 24.81
N ALA A 139 -4.71 -6.88 24.76
CA ALA A 139 -6.10 -6.51 24.97
C ALA A 139 -6.40 -6.00 26.39
N SER A 140 -5.63 -6.41 27.40
CA SER A 140 -5.80 -5.98 28.80
C SER A 140 -5.62 -4.47 29.01
N HIS A 141 -4.99 -3.78 28.07
CA HIS A 141 -4.82 -2.33 28.09
C HIS A 141 -6.10 -1.55 27.84
N ALA A 142 -7.12 -2.13 27.18
CA ALA A 142 -8.22 -1.36 26.61
C ALA A 142 -9.60 -2.02 26.77
N ASP A 143 -10.64 -1.23 26.48
CA ASP A 143 -12.05 -1.65 26.50
C ASP A 143 -12.57 -1.98 25.10
N MET A 144 -11.92 -1.46 24.03
CA MET A 144 -12.27 -1.68 22.64
C MET A 144 -11.05 -1.57 21.73
N TYR A 145 -11.20 -2.05 20.50
CA TYR A 145 -10.11 -2.09 19.52
C TYR A 145 -10.46 -1.33 18.23
N VAL A 146 -9.47 -0.60 17.72
CA VAL A 146 -9.53 0.08 16.42
C VAL A 146 -8.35 -0.38 15.57
N ASN A 147 -8.62 -0.93 14.40
CA ASN A 147 -7.57 -1.18 13.41
C ASN A 147 -7.50 0.00 12.44
N ASP A 148 -6.37 0.71 12.46
CA ASP A 148 -6.07 1.82 11.56
C ASP A 148 -4.73 1.60 10.83
N ALA A 149 -4.33 0.34 10.67
CA ALA A 149 -3.08 -0.10 10.10
C ALA A 149 -3.30 -0.96 8.86
N PHE A 150 -3.81 -0.35 7.78
CA PHE A 150 -4.08 -1.07 6.54
C PHE A 150 -2.85 -1.82 6.00
N GLY A 151 -1.66 -1.18 6.03
CA GLY A 151 -0.41 -1.80 5.59
C GLY A 151 -0.02 -3.08 6.34
N ALA A 152 -0.54 -3.29 7.57
CA ALA A 152 -0.31 -4.50 8.35
C ALA A 152 -1.50 -5.48 8.31
N ALA A 153 -2.64 -5.11 7.75
CA ALA A 153 -3.89 -5.87 7.82
C ALA A 153 -3.87 -7.19 7.02
N HIS A 154 -2.92 -7.36 6.10
CA HIS A 154 -2.72 -8.60 5.34
C HIS A 154 -2.05 -9.72 6.17
N ARG A 155 -1.63 -9.44 7.39
CA ARG A 155 -0.95 -10.40 8.28
C ARG A 155 -1.83 -10.74 9.47
N ALA A 156 -1.95 -12.05 9.73
CA ALA A 156 -2.61 -12.57 10.92
C ALA A 156 -1.64 -12.51 12.11
N HIS A 157 -1.46 -11.32 12.70
CA HIS A 157 -0.62 -11.10 13.87
C HIS A 157 -1.46 -10.86 15.12
N ALA A 158 -0.86 -10.99 16.31
CA ALA A 158 -1.57 -10.81 17.57
C ALA A 158 -2.21 -9.42 17.69
N SER A 159 -1.51 -8.35 17.30
CA SER A 159 -2.00 -6.97 17.37
C SER A 159 -2.98 -6.59 16.26
N THR A 160 -3.09 -7.36 15.16
CA THR A 160 -3.98 -7.08 14.03
C THR A 160 -5.21 -7.98 14.00
N GLN A 161 -5.08 -9.25 14.43
CA GLN A 161 -6.15 -10.23 14.41
C GLN A 161 -6.42 -10.82 15.80
N GLY A 162 -5.40 -11.35 16.48
CA GLY A 162 -5.58 -12.06 17.75
C GLY A 162 -6.32 -11.25 18.80
N VAL A 163 -5.99 -9.97 18.93
CA VAL A 163 -6.56 -9.03 19.90
C VAL A 163 -8.06 -8.84 19.76
N THR A 164 -8.62 -9.01 18.54
CA THR A 164 -10.06 -8.86 18.30
C THR A 164 -10.91 -9.94 18.97
N LYS A 165 -10.29 -11.03 19.41
CA LYS A 165 -10.98 -12.10 20.18
C LYS A 165 -11.28 -11.70 21.62
N PHE A 166 -10.66 -10.64 22.11
CA PHE A 166 -10.72 -10.19 23.50
C PHE A 166 -11.30 -8.80 23.69
N LEU A 167 -11.46 -8.02 22.61
CA LEU A 167 -11.96 -6.64 22.65
C LEU A 167 -13.19 -6.49 21.75
N GLU A 168 -14.28 -6.03 22.33
CA GLU A 168 -15.52 -5.67 21.61
C GLU A 168 -16.00 -4.27 22.01
N PRO A 169 -16.36 -3.43 21.02
CA PRO A 169 -16.28 -3.70 19.58
C PRO A 169 -14.85 -3.61 19.04
N SER A 170 -14.56 -4.38 17.98
CA SER A 170 -13.36 -4.26 17.16
C SER A 170 -13.75 -3.65 15.82
N VAL A 171 -13.28 -2.43 15.51
CA VAL A 171 -13.77 -1.63 14.38
C VAL A 171 -12.63 -1.08 13.53
N ALA A 172 -12.97 -0.59 12.34
CA ALA A 172 -12.03 0.11 11.47
C ALA A 172 -11.83 1.56 11.93
N GLY A 173 -10.59 2.06 11.89
CA GLY A 173 -10.27 3.48 11.93
C GLY A 173 -10.51 4.15 10.57
N PHE A 174 -10.41 5.48 10.52
CA PHE A 174 -10.71 6.24 9.30
C PHE A 174 -9.75 5.96 8.14
N LEU A 175 -8.47 5.68 8.44
CA LEU A 175 -7.51 5.29 7.40
C LEU A 175 -7.92 3.95 6.80
N LEU A 176 -8.17 2.95 7.63
CA LEU A 176 -8.59 1.63 7.16
C LEU A 176 -9.91 1.69 6.39
N GLU A 177 -10.89 2.43 6.89
CA GLU A 177 -12.17 2.66 6.21
C GLU A 177 -11.98 3.29 4.82
N LYS A 178 -11.13 4.32 4.73
CA LYS A 178 -10.81 4.99 3.48
C LYS A 178 -10.15 4.05 2.47
N GLU A 179 -9.16 3.27 2.92
CA GLU A 179 -8.47 2.29 2.08
C GLU A 179 -9.44 1.24 1.52
N LEU A 180 -10.29 0.67 2.37
CA LEU A 180 -11.31 -0.30 1.94
C LEU A 180 -12.32 0.32 0.97
N LYS A 181 -12.78 1.54 1.25
CA LYS A 181 -13.73 2.25 0.37
C LYS A 181 -13.17 2.44 -1.04
N TYR A 182 -11.90 2.87 -1.15
CA TYR A 182 -11.30 3.10 -2.46
C TYR A 182 -10.88 1.80 -3.15
N LEU A 183 -10.08 0.96 -2.51
CA LEU A 183 -9.52 -0.24 -3.14
C LEU A 183 -10.59 -1.32 -3.36
N GLN A 184 -11.32 -1.69 -2.32
CA GLN A 184 -12.35 -2.72 -2.43
C GLN A 184 -13.54 -2.22 -3.25
N GLY A 185 -13.95 -0.97 -3.04
CA GLY A 185 -15.02 -0.35 -3.83
C GLY A 185 -14.71 -0.28 -5.32
N ALA A 186 -13.45 0.01 -5.68
CA ALA A 186 -13.01 0.03 -7.08
C ALA A 186 -12.99 -1.36 -7.73
N ILE A 187 -12.94 -2.44 -6.94
CA ILE A 187 -12.94 -3.82 -7.45
C ILE A 187 -14.35 -4.40 -7.48
N ASP A 188 -15.13 -4.16 -6.42
CA ASP A 188 -16.44 -4.79 -6.23
C ASP A 188 -17.56 -4.08 -7.00
N ALA A 189 -17.49 -2.74 -7.08
CA ALA A 189 -18.50 -1.90 -7.74
C ALA A 189 -17.88 -0.68 -8.45
N PRO A 190 -16.98 -0.88 -9.43
CA PRO A 190 -16.32 0.23 -10.12
C PRO A 190 -17.29 1.03 -10.99
N LYS A 191 -17.03 2.33 -11.12
CA LYS A 191 -17.55 3.07 -12.25
C LYS A 191 -16.78 2.63 -13.50
N ARG A 192 -17.47 2.15 -14.50
CA ARG A 192 -16.83 1.62 -15.73
C ARG A 192 -16.69 2.69 -16.81
N PRO A 193 -15.70 2.55 -17.73
CA PRO A 193 -14.70 1.48 -17.78
C PRO A 193 -13.69 1.51 -16.63
N LEU A 194 -13.35 0.32 -16.12
CA LEU A 194 -12.28 0.11 -15.12
C LEU A 194 -10.98 -0.25 -15.83
N ALA A 195 -9.93 0.54 -15.62
CA ALA A 195 -8.59 0.21 -16.07
C ALA A 195 -7.67 -0.14 -14.88
N ALA A 196 -6.79 -1.09 -15.10
CA ALA A 196 -5.65 -1.36 -14.22
C ALA A 196 -4.35 -1.12 -14.98
N ILE A 197 -3.42 -0.40 -14.35
CA ILE A 197 -2.05 -0.21 -14.83
C ILE A 197 -1.15 -1.04 -13.91
N VAL A 198 -0.47 -2.02 -14.47
CA VAL A 198 0.40 -2.94 -13.73
C VAL A 198 1.81 -2.86 -14.29
N GLY A 199 2.72 -2.32 -13.51
CA GLY A 199 4.13 -2.23 -13.86
C GLY A 199 5.02 -3.07 -12.93
N GLY A 200 6.31 -3.04 -13.21
CA GLY A 200 7.31 -3.72 -12.39
C GLY A 200 8.26 -4.57 -13.23
N SER A 201 9.28 -5.13 -12.58
CA SER A 201 10.35 -5.85 -13.26
C SER A 201 10.02 -7.30 -13.61
N LYS A 202 9.13 -7.96 -12.86
CA LYS A 202 8.88 -9.42 -12.96
C LYS A 202 7.40 -9.77 -13.00
N VAL A 203 7.02 -10.61 -13.98
CA VAL A 203 5.66 -11.17 -14.10
C VAL A 203 5.33 -12.03 -12.89
N SER A 204 6.29 -12.84 -12.41
CA SER A 204 6.11 -13.72 -11.26
C SER A 204 5.63 -13.03 -10.00
N SER A 205 6.03 -11.77 -9.79
CA SER A 205 5.61 -10.97 -8.64
C SER A 205 4.20 -10.40 -8.76
N LYS A 206 3.59 -10.44 -9.94
CA LYS A 206 2.29 -9.81 -10.26
C LYS A 206 1.23 -10.79 -10.77
N ILE A 207 1.53 -12.09 -10.82
CA ILE A 207 0.61 -13.12 -11.34
C ILE A 207 -0.74 -13.06 -10.69
N GLY A 208 -0.80 -13.10 -9.35
CA GLY A 208 -2.05 -13.11 -8.60
C GLY A 208 -2.90 -11.86 -8.87
N VAL A 209 -2.23 -10.70 -8.96
CA VAL A 209 -2.89 -9.43 -9.29
C VAL A 209 -3.42 -9.44 -10.71
N LEU A 210 -2.59 -9.81 -11.70
CA LEU A 210 -2.99 -9.85 -13.11
C LEU A 210 -4.15 -10.82 -13.33
N ASP A 211 -4.06 -12.03 -12.74
CA ASP A 211 -5.11 -13.05 -12.89
C ASP A 211 -6.45 -12.57 -12.32
N SER A 212 -6.44 -11.95 -11.14
CA SER A 212 -7.64 -11.38 -10.50
C SER A 212 -8.22 -10.20 -11.30
N LEU A 213 -7.35 -9.29 -11.77
CA LEU A 213 -7.78 -8.10 -12.53
C LEU A 213 -8.36 -8.46 -13.90
N LEU A 214 -7.91 -9.55 -14.54
CA LEU A 214 -8.49 -10.06 -15.77
C LEU A 214 -9.95 -10.49 -15.64
N ASP A 215 -10.42 -10.79 -14.43
CA ASP A 215 -11.82 -11.10 -14.17
C ASP A 215 -12.67 -9.86 -13.86
N LYS A 216 -12.06 -8.68 -13.71
CA LYS A 216 -12.71 -7.49 -13.16
C LYS A 216 -12.61 -6.25 -14.04
N CYS A 217 -11.47 -6.07 -14.73
CA CYS A 217 -11.17 -4.88 -15.52
C CYS A 217 -11.69 -4.96 -16.95
N ASP A 218 -11.97 -3.79 -17.53
CA ASP A 218 -12.25 -3.63 -18.95
C ASP A 218 -10.94 -3.47 -19.74
N LYS A 219 -9.94 -2.81 -19.12
CA LYS A 219 -8.63 -2.59 -19.73
C LYS A 219 -7.51 -2.90 -18.72
N ILE A 220 -6.43 -3.50 -19.20
CA ILE A 220 -5.20 -3.70 -18.42
C ILE A 220 -4.00 -3.21 -19.23
N ILE A 221 -3.26 -2.28 -18.66
CA ILE A 221 -2.02 -1.73 -19.23
C ILE A 221 -0.86 -2.38 -18.47
N ILE A 222 0.06 -3.00 -19.20
CA ILE A 222 1.27 -3.59 -18.63
C ILE A 222 2.48 -2.74 -19.01
N GLY A 223 3.31 -2.41 -18.02
CA GLY A 223 4.55 -1.68 -18.19
C GLY A 223 5.71 -2.28 -17.38
N GLY A 224 6.84 -1.57 -17.37
CA GLY A 224 8.04 -2.02 -16.68
C GLY A 224 8.74 -3.20 -17.34
N GLY A 225 9.76 -3.73 -16.71
CA GLY A 225 10.60 -4.81 -17.27
C GLY A 225 9.85 -6.11 -17.57
N MET A 226 8.71 -6.34 -16.93
CA MET A 226 7.93 -7.56 -17.16
C MET A 226 7.37 -7.68 -18.57
N ILE A 227 7.23 -6.58 -19.34
CA ILE A 227 6.77 -6.61 -20.73
C ILE A 227 7.65 -7.50 -21.61
N PHE A 228 8.96 -7.58 -21.33
CA PHE A 228 9.89 -8.34 -22.13
C PHE A 228 9.68 -9.85 -21.99
N THR A 229 9.14 -10.32 -20.88
CA THR A 229 8.69 -11.72 -20.74
C THR A 229 7.51 -12.03 -21.67
N PHE A 230 6.55 -11.10 -21.81
CA PHE A 230 5.44 -11.24 -22.77
C PHE A 230 5.94 -11.25 -24.22
N TYR A 231 6.84 -10.34 -24.58
CA TYR A 231 7.35 -10.28 -25.95
C TYR A 231 8.23 -11.49 -26.30
N LYS A 232 9.05 -11.96 -25.37
CA LYS A 232 9.80 -13.20 -25.53
C LYS A 232 8.86 -14.39 -25.71
N ALA A 233 7.76 -14.43 -24.95
CA ALA A 233 6.73 -15.46 -25.09
C ALA A 233 6.05 -15.45 -26.45
N ARG A 234 5.96 -14.29 -27.13
CA ARG A 234 5.50 -14.14 -28.51
C ARG A 234 6.57 -14.50 -29.55
N GLY A 235 7.81 -14.83 -29.14
CA GLY A 235 8.93 -15.18 -30.01
C GLY A 235 9.74 -13.98 -30.52
N LEU A 236 9.56 -12.79 -29.97
CA LEU A 236 10.33 -11.60 -30.35
C LEU A 236 11.72 -11.61 -29.67
N ASP A 237 12.70 -11.00 -30.35
CA ASP A 237 13.97 -10.66 -29.72
C ASP A 237 13.81 -9.45 -28.83
N VAL A 238 14.32 -9.52 -27.61
CA VAL A 238 14.22 -8.46 -26.60
C VAL A 238 15.59 -7.97 -26.13
N GLY A 239 16.64 -8.33 -26.87
CA GLY A 239 18.02 -7.96 -26.55
C GLY A 239 18.46 -8.44 -25.17
N LYS A 240 19.13 -7.55 -24.41
CA LYS A 240 19.56 -7.82 -23.02
C LYS A 240 18.51 -7.44 -21.97
N SER A 241 17.26 -7.22 -22.39
CA SER A 241 16.19 -6.89 -21.44
C SER A 241 15.91 -8.02 -20.47
N LEU A 242 15.38 -7.68 -19.30
CA LEU A 242 15.03 -8.62 -18.24
C LEU A 242 13.91 -9.57 -18.71
N VAL A 243 14.16 -10.88 -18.69
CA VAL A 243 13.20 -11.93 -19.04
C VAL A 243 13.16 -12.99 -17.96
N GLU A 244 11.97 -13.46 -17.62
CA GLU A 244 11.75 -14.64 -16.80
C GLU A 244 11.46 -15.82 -17.74
N GLU A 245 12.50 -16.57 -18.15
CA GLU A 245 12.39 -17.65 -19.13
C GLU A 245 11.44 -18.77 -18.67
N ASP A 246 11.35 -19.03 -17.37
CA ASP A 246 10.44 -20.02 -16.78
C ASP A 246 8.99 -19.54 -16.70
N LYS A 247 8.68 -18.31 -17.12
CA LYS A 247 7.35 -17.69 -17.09
C LYS A 247 6.75 -17.39 -18.47
N LEU A 248 7.40 -17.82 -19.55
CA LEU A 248 6.91 -17.55 -20.91
C LEU A 248 5.53 -18.16 -21.17
N GLU A 249 5.30 -19.40 -20.71
CA GLU A 249 3.99 -20.05 -20.84
C GLU A 249 2.92 -19.32 -20.03
N LEU A 250 3.26 -18.86 -18.85
CA LEU A 250 2.37 -18.06 -18.02
C LEU A 250 1.95 -16.75 -18.72
N ALA A 251 2.91 -16.05 -19.34
CA ALA A 251 2.61 -14.83 -20.10
C ALA A 251 1.63 -15.10 -21.24
N ARG A 252 1.81 -16.22 -22.01
CA ARG A 252 0.86 -16.63 -23.03
C ARG A 252 -0.53 -16.92 -22.48
N ASN A 253 -0.60 -17.60 -21.34
CA ASN A 253 -1.87 -17.92 -20.69
C ASN A 253 -2.62 -16.68 -20.21
N LEU A 254 -1.92 -15.67 -19.68
CA LEU A 254 -2.51 -14.38 -19.29
C LEU A 254 -3.07 -13.64 -20.52
N GLU A 255 -2.36 -13.61 -21.65
CA GLU A 255 -2.87 -13.01 -22.89
C GLU A 255 -4.08 -13.76 -23.44
N ALA A 256 -4.05 -15.09 -23.44
CA ALA A 256 -5.17 -15.91 -23.87
C ALA A 256 -6.41 -15.71 -22.95
N LYS A 257 -6.20 -15.62 -21.64
CA LYS A 257 -7.26 -15.31 -20.67
C LYS A 257 -7.86 -13.93 -20.93
N ALA A 258 -7.02 -12.89 -21.14
CA ALA A 258 -7.48 -11.55 -21.47
C ALA A 258 -8.41 -11.56 -22.70
N LYS A 259 -7.98 -12.23 -23.77
CA LYS A 259 -8.77 -12.38 -24.99
C LYS A 259 -10.11 -13.09 -24.74
N THR A 260 -10.09 -14.18 -23.97
CA THR A 260 -11.28 -14.97 -23.67
C THR A 260 -12.28 -14.17 -22.83
N LYS A 261 -11.78 -13.33 -21.92
CA LYS A 261 -12.59 -12.48 -21.03
C LYS A 261 -13.03 -11.17 -21.70
N GLY A 262 -12.55 -10.86 -22.90
CA GLY A 262 -12.84 -9.60 -23.58
C GLY A 262 -12.17 -8.37 -22.93
N VAL A 263 -11.09 -8.59 -22.19
CA VAL A 263 -10.30 -7.53 -21.56
C VAL A 263 -9.30 -6.99 -22.57
N GLU A 264 -9.27 -5.68 -22.76
CA GLU A 264 -8.27 -5.01 -23.59
C GLU A 264 -6.92 -4.99 -22.87
N LEU A 265 -6.01 -5.91 -23.26
CA LEU A 265 -4.67 -6.00 -22.71
C LEU A 265 -3.70 -5.19 -23.57
N LEU A 266 -3.18 -4.09 -23.02
CA LEU A 266 -2.30 -3.15 -23.71
C LEU A 266 -0.86 -3.34 -23.26
N LEU A 267 0.01 -3.64 -24.22
CA LEU A 267 1.47 -3.73 -24.07
C LEU A 267 2.11 -2.60 -24.89
N PRO A 268 3.28 -2.06 -24.49
CA PRO A 268 3.97 -1.02 -25.26
C PRO A 268 4.31 -1.47 -26.69
N SER A 269 4.10 -0.62 -27.68
CA SER A 269 4.53 -0.87 -29.08
C SER A 269 5.97 -0.42 -29.33
N ASP A 270 6.47 0.52 -28.54
CA ASP A 270 7.82 1.04 -28.58
C ASP A 270 8.39 1.20 -27.16
N VAL A 271 9.70 1.20 -27.05
CA VAL A 271 10.45 1.25 -25.80
C VAL A 271 11.66 2.17 -25.92
N LEU A 272 12.08 2.74 -24.79
CA LEU A 272 13.35 3.43 -24.67
C LEU A 272 14.42 2.45 -24.23
N LEU A 273 15.36 2.17 -25.14
CA LEU A 273 16.46 1.25 -24.93
C LEU A 273 17.65 1.98 -24.31
N ALA A 274 18.46 1.24 -23.55
CA ALA A 274 19.74 1.65 -23.03
C ALA A 274 20.82 0.60 -23.37
N ASN A 275 22.07 1.03 -23.54
CA ASN A 275 23.20 0.14 -23.77
C ASN A 275 23.72 -0.51 -22.47
N GLU A 276 23.38 0.08 -21.31
CA GLU A 276 23.71 -0.42 -19.97
C GLU A 276 22.67 0.02 -18.94
N PHE A 277 22.65 -0.61 -17.76
CA PHE A 277 21.81 -0.17 -16.65
C PHE A 277 22.50 0.95 -15.86
N SER A 278 22.35 2.17 -16.35
CA SER A 278 23.00 3.36 -15.78
C SER A 278 22.16 4.61 -16.03
N PRO A 279 22.13 5.60 -15.11
CA PRO A 279 21.42 6.87 -15.33
C PRO A 279 22.03 7.70 -16.47
N THR A 280 23.29 7.43 -16.85
CA THR A 280 24.02 8.12 -17.93
C THR A 280 24.13 7.30 -19.21
N ALA A 281 23.50 6.11 -19.27
CA ALA A 281 23.54 5.23 -20.43
C ALA A 281 23.14 5.93 -21.73
N GLU A 282 23.73 5.53 -22.86
CA GLU A 282 23.21 5.91 -24.17
C GLU A 282 21.81 5.30 -24.35
N SER A 283 20.93 6.03 -25.00
CA SER A 283 19.55 5.58 -25.19
C SER A 283 19.04 5.87 -26.59
N LYS A 284 18.11 5.02 -27.04
CA LYS A 284 17.38 5.19 -28.30
C LYS A 284 15.99 4.62 -28.19
N VAL A 285 15.04 5.20 -28.90
CA VAL A 285 13.70 4.61 -29.06
C VAL A 285 13.75 3.49 -30.09
N SER A 286 13.07 2.39 -29.82
CA SER A 286 12.94 1.27 -30.74
C SER A 286 11.51 0.75 -30.72
N GLN A 287 11.02 0.31 -31.90
CA GLN A 287 9.82 -0.52 -31.95
C GLN A 287 10.13 -1.87 -31.31
N ILE A 288 9.14 -2.47 -30.66
CA ILE A 288 9.34 -3.70 -29.89
C ILE A 288 9.73 -4.90 -30.78
N ASP A 289 9.31 -4.93 -32.03
CA ASP A 289 9.65 -5.98 -33.03
C ASP A 289 11.03 -5.77 -33.69
N SER A 290 11.66 -4.63 -33.41
CA SER A 290 12.95 -4.25 -34.00
C SER A 290 14.07 -4.18 -32.95
N MET A 291 13.82 -4.69 -31.74
CA MET A 291 14.84 -4.83 -30.71
C MET A 291 15.83 -5.91 -31.09
N SER A 292 17.12 -5.67 -30.88
CA SER A 292 18.16 -6.65 -31.11
C SER A 292 19.48 -6.27 -30.42
N GLY A 293 20.37 -7.25 -30.30
CA GLY A 293 21.72 -7.06 -29.85
C GLY A 293 21.86 -6.77 -28.36
N ASP A 294 22.78 -5.87 -28.03
CA ASP A 294 23.23 -5.63 -26.67
C ASP A 294 22.44 -4.57 -25.90
N TRP A 295 21.30 -4.14 -26.43
CA TRP A 295 20.44 -3.13 -25.81
C TRP A 295 19.38 -3.74 -24.90
N MET A 296 19.04 -3.03 -23.85
CA MET A 296 17.97 -3.40 -22.91
C MET A 296 16.91 -2.29 -22.80
N GLY A 297 15.65 -2.67 -22.66
CA GLY A 297 14.57 -1.71 -22.45
C GLY A 297 14.49 -1.26 -21.00
N LEU A 298 14.49 0.06 -20.79
CA LEU A 298 14.40 0.66 -19.45
C LEU A 298 13.16 1.55 -19.23
N ASP A 299 12.45 1.95 -20.30
CA ASP A 299 11.18 2.67 -20.21
C ASP A 299 10.31 2.37 -21.44
N ILE A 300 9.04 2.72 -21.38
CA ILE A 300 8.13 2.71 -22.53
C ILE A 300 8.46 3.89 -23.46
N GLY A 301 8.18 3.72 -24.75
CA GLY A 301 8.43 4.75 -25.75
C GLY A 301 7.29 5.77 -25.90
N PRO A 302 7.52 6.88 -26.65
CA PRO A 302 6.57 7.95 -26.79
C PRO A 302 5.28 7.56 -27.51
N GLN A 303 5.30 6.57 -28.39
CA GLN A 303 4.11 6.07 -29.06
C GLN A 303 3.24 5.28 -28.09
N SER A 304 3.85 4.45 -27.25
CA SER A 304 3.18 3.70 -26.19
C SER A 304 2.53 4.62 -25.16
N ILE A 305 3.21 5.71 -24.78
CA ILE A 305 2.66 6.73 -23.89
C ILE A 305 1.34 7.27 -24.45
N LYS A 306 1.31 7.66 -25.74
CA LYS A 306 0.10 8.20 -26.37
C LYS A 306 -1.04 7.18 -26.42
N VAL A 307 -0.73 5.93 -26.75
CA VAL A 307 -1.72 4.84 -26.77
C VAL A 307 -2.33 4.64 -25.38
N PHE A 308 -1.49 4.60 -24.34
CA PHE A 308 -1.96 4.43 -22.96
C PHE A 308 -2.77 5.62 -22.47
N GLN A 309 -2.36 6.85 -22.78
CA GLN A 309 -3.11 8.06 -22.47
C GLN A 309 -4.52 8.04 -23.07
N ASN A 310 -4.61 7.68 -24.34
CA ASN A 310 -5.91 7.57 -25.03
C ASN A 310 -6.80 6.49 -24.40
N ALA A 311 -6.24 5.33 -24.08
CA ALA A 311 -6.98 4.24 -23.44
C ALA A 311 -7.49 4.62 -22.04
N LEU A 312 -6.71 5.40 -21.27
CA LEU A 312 -7.06 5.87 -19.94
C LEU A 312 -8.10 7.00 -19.95
N ALA A 313 -8.09 7.85 -20.97
CA ALA A 313 -9.03 8.97 -21.10
C ALA A 313 -10.50 8.53 -21.13
N GLU A 314 -10.79 7.32 -21.56
CA GLU A 314 -12.14 6.74 -21.59
C GLU A 314 -12.58 6.16 -20.23
N CYS A 315 -11.65 5.95 -19.30
CA CYS A 315 -11.89 5.22 -18.05
C CYS A 315 -12.50 6.10 -16.96
N LYS A 316 -13.32 5.49 -16.10
CA LYS A 316 -13.93 6.15 -14.94
C LYS A 316 -13.31 5.70 -13.60
N THR A 317 -12.71 4.52 -13.58
CA THR A 317 -11.95 4.02 -12.44
C THR A 317 -10.59 3.53 -12.95
N ILE A 318 -9.52 4.00 -12.36
CA ILE A 318 -8.16 3.62 -12.75
C ILE A 318 -7.38 3.24 -11.49
N ILE A 319 -6.82 2.03 -11.49
CA ILE A 319 -5.95 1.52 -10.43
C ILE A 319 -4.54 1.40 -11.00
N TRP A 320 -3.56 1.99 -10.35
CA TRP A 320 -2.16 1.91 -10.78
C TRP A 320 -1.26 1.27 -9.73
N ASN A 321 -0.54 0.22 -10.15
CA ASN A 321 0.41 -0.49 -9.30
C ASN A 321 1.68 -0.89 -10.07
N GLY A 322 2.77 -0.20 -9.86
CA GLY A 322 4.09 -0.42 -10.46
C GLY A 322 4.43 0.55 -11.60
N PRO A 323 5.68 1.05 -11.65
CA PRO A 323 6.13 2.03 -12.64
C PRO A 323 6.23 1.43 -14.05
N MET A 324 6.24 2.32 -15.06
CA MET A 324 6.35 1.96 -16.47
C MET A 324 7.78 1.73 -16.93
N GLY A 325 8.75 2.30 -16.22
CA GLY A 325 10.18 2.22 -16.50
C GLY A 325 11.02 2.35 -15.24
N VAL A 326 12.32 2.51 -15.40
CA VAL A 326 13.29 2.72 -14.30
C VAL A 326 13.25 4.20 -13.91
N PHE A 327 12.17 4.60 -13.23
CA PHE A 327 11.85 5.98 -12.89
C PHE A 327 12.84 6.62 -11.90
N GLU A 328 13.68 5.82 -11.25
CA GLU A 328 14.77 6.26 -10.40
C GLU A 328 15.83 7.03 -11.20
N PHE A 329 15.98 6.70 -12.48
CA PHE A 329 16.83 7.39 -13.43
C PHE A 329 15.99 8.38 -14.24
N ASP A 330 16.22 9.69 -14.08
CA ASP A 330 15.41 10.74 -14.71
C ASP A 330 15.26 10.55 -16.24
N LYS A 331 16.30 10.03 -16.89
CA LYS A 331 16.31 9.71 -18.32
C LYS A 331 15.29 8.64 -18.73
N PHE A 332 14.94 7.73 -17.83
CA PHE A 332 14.05 6.57 -18.04
C PHE A 332 12.77 6.67 -17.20
N ALA A 333 12.40 7.90 -16.80
CA ALA A 333 11.23 8.19 -15.99
C ALA A 333 10.06 8.77 -16.82
N GLU A 334 10.27 9.06 -18.11
CA GLU A 334 9.28 9.77 -18.94
C GLU A 334 7.95 9.02 -19.02
N GLY A 335 7.99 7.71 -19.26
CA GLY A 335 6.80 6.87 -19.32
C GLY A 335 6.01 6.90 -18.01
N THR A 336 6.69 6.75 -16.88
CA THR A 336 6.06 6.79 -15.55
C THR A 336 5.49 8.17 -15.25
N ASN A 337 6.23 9.25 -15.53
CA ASN A 337 5.80 10.63 -15.30
C ASN A 337 4.62 11.01 -16.19
N ALA A 338 4.60 10.56 -17.44
CA ALA A 338 3.49 10.81 -18.37
C ALA A 338 2.19 10.17 -17.88
N ILE A 339 2.27 8.92 -17.39
CA ILE A 339 1.10 8.25 -16.79
C ILE A 339 0.67 8.99 -15.51
N ALA A 340 1.59 9.37 -14.62
CA ALA A 340 1.27 10.12 -13.41
C ALA A 340 0.54 11.45 -13.74
N THR A 341 1.04 12.20 -14.72
CA THR A 341 0.42 13.45 -15.18
C THR A 341 -0.97 13.20 -15.76
N THR A 342 -1.11 12.17 -16.59
CA THR A 342 -2.42 11.80 -17.16
C THR A 342 -3.44 11.48 -16.06
N LEU A 343 -3.07 10.71 -15.05
CA LEU A 343 -3.96 10.39 -13.94
C LEU A 343 -4.30 11.62 -13.10
N ALA A 344 -3.34 12.53 -12.87
CA ALA A 344 -3.59 13.78 -12.17
C ALA A 344 -4.58 14.67 -12.92
N ASP A 345 -4.45 14.77 -14.24
CA ASP A 345 -5.38 15.52 -15.08
C ASP A 345 -6.77 14.90 -15.08
N LEU A 346 -6.87 13.59 -15.25
CA LEU A 346 -8.13 12.85 -15.20
C LEU A 346 -8.82 12.95 -13.84
N SER A 347 -8.07 12.97 -12.76
CA SER A 347 -8.60 13.14 -11.39
C SER A 347 -9.27 14.49 -11.17
N SER A 348 -8.97 15.50 -12.00
CA SER A 348 -9.62 16.81 -11.92
C SER A 348 -11.10 16.75 -12.33
N PHE A 349 -11.50 15.72 -13.06
CA PHE A 349 -12.88 15.45 -13.41
C PHE A 349 -13.55 14.64 -12.30
N SER A 350 -14.60 15.15 -11.69
CA SER A 350 -15.29 14.54 -10.54
C SER A 350 -15.82 13.11 -10.76
N GLU A 351 -15.91 12.67 -12.01
CA GLU A 351 -16.40 11.34 -12.39
C GLU A 351 -15.29 10.27 -12.44
N VAL A 352 -14.01 10.67 -12.46
CA VAL A 352 -12.88 9.75 -12.59
C VAL A 352 -12.26 9.52 -11.21
N CYS A 353 -12.10 8.26 -10.86
CA CYS A 353 -11.45 7.83 -9.63
C CYS A 353 -10.09 7.20 -9.94
N THR A 354 -9.01 7.80 -9.46
CA THR A 354 -7.64 7.32 -9.63
C THR A 354 -7.08 6.84 -8.30
N ILE A 355 -6.61 5.60 -8.28
CA ILE A 355 -6.11 4.93 -7.08
C ILE A 355 -4.68 4.46 -7.35
N ILE A 356 -3.74 4.95 -6.55
CA ILE A 356 -2.33 4.59 -6.64
C ILE A 356 -1.98 3.63 -5.52
N GLY A 357 -1.45 2.46 -5.86
CA GLY A 357 -1.01 1.46 -4.90
C GLY A 357 0.39 0.93 -5.23
N GLY A 358 1.07 0.41 -4.20
CA GLY A 358 2.45 -0.07 -4.32
C GLY A 358 3.50 1.04 -4.11
N GLY A 359 4.54 0.71 -3.34
CA GLY A 359 5.54 1.69 -2.90
C GLY A 359 6.20 2.45 -4.04
N ASP A 360 6.59 1.75 -5.12
CA ASP A 360 7.30 2.37 -6.25
C ASP A 360 6.40 3.34 -7.03
N SER A 361 5.11 3.01 -7.22
CA SER A 361 4.16 3.91 -7.90
C SER A 361 3.89 5.16 -7.06
N VAL A 362 3.72 4.98 -5.74
CA VAL A 362 3.54 6.09 -4.80
C VAL A 362 4.76 7.00 -4.82
N ALA A 363 5.97 6.43 -4.69
CA ALA A 363 7.22 7.19 -4.75
C ALA A 363 7.38 7.95 -6.08
N ALA A 364 6.99 7.35 -7.21
CA ALA A 364 7.04 8.01 -8.51
C ALA A 364 6.07 9.22 -8.58
N VAL A 365 4.85 9.06 -8.09
CA VAL A 365 3.84 10.13 -8.06
C VAL A 365 4.24 11.26 -7.11
N GLU A 366 4.84 10.93 -5.95
CA GLU A 366 5.38 11.90 -5.00
C GLU A 366 6.57 12.67 -5.59
N LYS A 367 7.53 11.95 -6.23
CA LYS A 367 8.67 12.57 -6.93
C LYS A 367 8.22 13.54 -8.01
N ALA A 368 7.11 13.24 -8.70
CA ALA A 368 6.51 14.10 -9.70
C ALA A 368 5.71 15.28 -9.09
N GLY A 369 5.51 15.34 -7.78
CA GLY A 369 4.71 16.39 -7.11
C GLY A 369 3.22 16.32 -7.39
N LEU A 370 2.70 15.13 -7.72
CA LEU A 370 1.30 14.94 -8.16
C LEU A 370 0.44 14.18 -7.14
N ALA A 371 0.97 13.86 -5.96
CA ALA A 371 0.29 13.06 -4.96
C ALA A 371 -1.08 13.63 -4.55
N GLU A 372 -1.13 14.94 -4.28
CA GLU A 372 -2.35 15.64 -3.87
C GLU A 372 -3.44 15.70 -4.94
N LYS A 373 -3.10 15.40 -6.19
CA LYS A 373 -4.04 15.39 -7.32
C LYS A 373 -4.71 14.03 -7.53
N MET A 374 -4.24 12.97 -6.90
CA MET A 374 -4.84 11.64 -7.00
C MET A 374 -6.07 11.51 -6.12
N SER A 375 -7.08 10.75 -6.55
CA SER A 375 -8.27 10.50 -5.73
C SER A 375 -7.93 9.74 -4.46
N HIS A 376 -6.99 8.79 -4.53
CA HIS A 376 -6.47 8.04 -3.40
C HIS A 376 -5.05 7.52 -3.64
N ILE A 377 -4.20 7.70 -2.65
CA ILE A 377 -2.89 7.05 -2.57
C ILE A 377 -2.94 6.06 -1.41
N SER A 378 -2.76 4.78 -1.72
CA SER A 378 -2.79 3.73 -0.71
C SER A 378 -1.49 3.68 0.09
N THR A 379 -1.63 3.62 1.40
CA THR A 379 -0.52 3.39 2.33
C THR A 379 -0.18 1.91 2.51
N GLY A 380 -0.96 1.02 1.88
CA GLY A 380 -1.01 -0.40 2.19
C GLY A 380 0.13 -1.26 1.64
N GLY A 381 0.85 -0.82 0.61
CA GLY A 381 1.92 -1.62 0.00
C GLY A 381 1.48 -3.05 -0.35
N GLY A 382 1.97 -4.04 0.42
CA GLY A 382 1.61 -5.45 0.25
C GLY A 382 0.13 -5.75 0.49
N ALA A 383 -0.51 -5.08 1.45
CA ALA A 383 -1.93 -5.26 1.73
C ALA A 383 -2.80 -4.84 0.54
N SER A 384 -2.44 -3.75 -0.14
CA SER A 384 -3.13 -3.31 -1.36
C SER A 384 -3.04 -4.35 -2.47
N LEU A 385 -1.85 -4.93 -2.66
CA LEU A 385 -1.64 -5.99 -3.65
C LEU A 385 -2.50 -7.22 -3.34
N GLU A 386 -2.46 -7.71 -2.11
CA GLU A 386 -3.25 -8.88 -1.71
C GLU A 386 -4.76 -8.64 -1.82
N LEU A 387 -5.22 -7.42 -1.53
CA LEU A 387 -6.62 -7.06 -1.73
C LEU A 387 -7.00 -7.07 -3.22
N LEU A 388 -6.13 -6.52 -4.10
CA LEU A 388 -6.30 -6.58 -5.55
C LEU A 388 -6.25 -8.01 -6.10
N GLU A 389 -5.50 -8.91 -5.47
CA GLU A 389 -5.51 -10.35 -5.75
C GLU A 389 -6.82 -11.04 -5.32
N GLY A 390 -7.73 -10.34 -4.65
CA GLY A 390 -8.98 -10.89 -4.13
C GLY A 390 -8.80 -11.69 -2.83
N LYS A 391 -7.65 -11.57 -2.17
CA LYS A 391 -7.40 -12.24 -0.89
C LYS A 391 -8.14 -11.55 0.25
N THR A 392 -8.62 -12.33 1.18
CA THR A 392 -9.16 -11.82 2.44
C THR A 392 -8.02 -11.37 3.34
N LEU A 393 -8.03 -10.11 3.75
CA LEU A 393 -7.03 -9.58 4.69
C LEU A 393 -7.42 -9.97 6.13
N PRO A 394 -6.59 -10.75 6.87
CA PRO A 394 -6.96 -11.25 8.21
C PRO A 394 -7.30 -10.16 9.21
N GLY A 395 -6.54 -9.04 9.19
CA GLY A 395 -6.78 -7.91 10.09
C GLY A 395 -8.05 -7.12 9.76
N VAL A 396 -8.59 -7.26 8.54
CA VAL A 396 -9.90 -6.71 8.15
C VAL A 396 -11.00 -7.69 8.49
N ALA A 397 -10.82 -8.98 8.13
CA ALA A 397 -11.82 -10.00 8.35
C ALA A 397 -12.21 -10.15 9.83
N ALA A 398 -11.25 -9.94 10.74
CA ALA A 398 -11.45 -10.04 12.17
C ALA A 398 -12.26 -8.88 12.78
N LEU A 399 -12.48 -7.78 12.05
CA LEU A 399 -13.32 -6.68 12.51
C LEU A 399 -14.81 -7.01 12.40
N LYS A 400 -15.60 -6.35 13.24
CA LYS A 400 -17.05 -6.49 13.25
C LYS A 400 -17.65 -5.99 11.93
N ASP A 401 -18.63 -6.72 11.42
CA ASP A 401 -19.43 -6.30 10.26
C ASP A 401 -20.40 -5.16 10.65
N ALA A 402 -20.65 -4.25 9.68
CA ALA A 402 -21.52 -3.09 9.87
C ALA A 402 -23.01 -3.46 9.93
#